data_76ccc6bbf3fa17b96ba47d74d94f2e2a
#
_entry.id   76ccc6bbf3fa17b96ba47d74d94f2e2a
#
_cell.length_a   1.000
_cell.length_b   1.000
_cell.length_c   1.000
_cell.angle_alpha   90.00
_cell.angle_beta   90.00
_cell.angle_gamma   90.00
#
_symmetry.space_group_name_H-M   'P 1'
#
loop_
_entity.id
_entity.type
_entity.pdbx_description
1 polymer ?
#
loop_
_entity_poly.entity_id
_entity_poly.type
_entity_poly.pdbx_seq_one_letter_code
_entity_poly.pdbx_strand_id
1 'polypeptide(L)'
;LDNHIQQGNALNIDPRRIVWKRAVDMNDRQLRHIIDGLGGKASGVPREDGFDITVASEVMAILCLSTSISDLKERLGEIVVGYSFAGEPVRARDLKAQGAMAALLKDALKPNLVQTLEGTPAFIHGGPFANIAHGCNSVMATKLSLSLADYVITEAGFGADLGAEKFLDIKCRYAGTVSYTHLR
;
A
#
# COMPACT_ATOMS: atom_id res chain seq x y z
N LEU A 1 1.33 -0.50 16.91
CA LEU A 1 2.18 0.62 17.27
C LEU A 1 1.75 1.22 18.62
N ASP A 2 0.59 1.86 18.72
CA ASP A 2 0.11 2.54 19.93
C ASP A 2 0.07 1.61 21.15
N ASN A 3 -0.43 0.39 20.96
CA ASN A 3 -0.43 -0.62 22.01
C ASN A 3 0.98 -0.99 22.47
N HIS A 4 1.96 -1.06 21.57
CA HIS A 4 3.36 -1.32 21.93
C HIS A 4 3.92 -0.20 22.80
N ILE A 5 3.69 1.06 22.43
CA ILE A 5 4.14 2.22 23.18
C ILE A 5 3.48 2.23 24.58
N GLN A 6 2.17 1.97 24.64
CA GLN A 6 1.40 1.94 25.89
C GLN A 6 1.83 0.80 26.81
N GLN A 7 2.28 -0.34 26.27
CA GLN A 7 2.65 -1.56 26.99
C GLN A 7 4.14 -1.62 27.39
N GLY A 8 4.80 -0.47 27.51
CA GLY A 8 6.18 -0.38 27.99
C GLY A 8 7.23 -0.06 26.94
N ASN A 9 6.84 0.09 25.66
CA ASN A 9 7.69 0.62 24.60
C ASN A 9 9.10 -0.01 24.52
N ALA A 10 9.16 -1.35 24.50
CA ALA A 10 10.44 -2.08 24.50
C ALA A 10 11.37 -1.74 23.32
N LEU A 11 10.82 -1.24 22.19
CA LEU A 11 11.57 -0.75 21.03
C LEU A 11 12.02 0.70 21.17
N ASN A 12 11.74 1.34 22.31
CA ASN A 12 12.14 2.71 22.61
C ASN A 12 11.71 3.72 21.51
N ILE A 13 10.50 3.57 20.97
CA ILE A 13 9.94 4.42 19.91
C ILE A 13 9.67 5.82 20.47
N ASP A 14 10.13 6.86 19.78
CA ASP A 14 9.76 8.25 20.09
C ASP A 14 8.35 8.53 19.51
N PRO A 15 7.32 8.78 20.35
CA PRO A 15 5.96 9.03 19.89
C PRO A 15 5.83 10.25 18.99
N ARG A 16 6.80 11.19 19.03
CA ARG A 16 6.83 12.38 18.16
C ARG A 16 7.43 12.11 16.79
N ARG A 17 8.00 10.92 16.57
CA ARG A 17 8.68 10.52 15.34
C ARG A 17 8.03 9.30 14.68
N ILE A 18 6.72 9.15 14.87
CA ILE A 18 5.90 8.18 14.15
C ILE A 18 5.63 8.77 12.76
N VAL A 19 5.92 8.00 11.72
CA VAL A 19 5.80 8.44 10.32
C VAL A 19 4.73 7.67 9.55
N TRP A 20 4.31 6.52 10.04
CA TRP A 20 3.29 5.71 9.41
C TRP A 20 1.90 6.12 9.91
N LYS A 21 1.19 6.82 9.05
CA LYS A 21 -0.15 7.33 9.33
C LYS A 21 -1.20 6.21 9.30
N ARG A 22 -2.36 6.52 9.83
CA ARG A 22 -3.56 5.70 9.72
C ARG A 22 -4.08 5.75 8.29
N ALA A 23 -4.83 4.75 7.87
CA ALA A 23 -5.50 4.72 6.57
C ALA A 23 -7.00 4.59 6.75
N VAL A 24 -7.76 5.33 5.97
CA VAL A 24 -9.22 5.25 5.91
C VAL A 24 -9.67 5.52 4.48
N ASP A 25 -10.70 4.82 4.02
CA ASP A 25 -11.21 5.01 2.66
C ASP A 25 -12.12 6.25 2.58
N MET A 26 -11.52 7.39 2.92
CA MET A 26 -12.16 8.70 2.91
C MET A 26 -11.11 9.77 2.65
N ASN A 27 -11.42 10.71 1.76
CA ASN A 27 -10.59 11.89 1.53
C ASN A 27 -11.22 13.11 2.20
N ASP A 28 -10.89 13.32 3.47
CA ASP A 28 -11.29 14.49 4.23
C ASP A 28 -10.06 15.29 4.67
N ARG A 29 -10.03 16.57 4.30
CA ARG A 29 -8.92 17.46 4.66
C ARG A 29 -8.73 17.59 6.16
N GLN A 30 -9.80 17.51 6.95
CA GLN A 30 -9.75 17.62 8.41
C GLN A 30 -9.04 16.40 9.06
N LEU A 31 -9.02 15.27 8.39
CA LEU A 31 -8.35 14.06 8.89
C LEU A 31 -6.84 14.02 8.61
N ARG A 32 -6.31 14.95 7.82
CA ARG A 32 -4.89 14.99 7.45
C ARG A 32 -3.97 15.37 8.60
N HIS A 33 -4.48 16.16 9.55
CA HIS A 33 -3.79 16.62 10.76
C HIS A 33 -4.74 16.52 11.92
N ILE A 34 -4.50 15.60 12.83
CA ILE A 34 -5.32 15.36 14.04
C ILE A 34 -4.42 15.28 15.26
N ILE A 35 -5.02 15.36 16.44
CA ILE A 35 -4.38 14.95 17.69
C ILE A 35 -4.92 13.58 18.05
N ASP A 36 -4.04 12.58 18.08
CA ASP A 36 -4.33 11.22 18.52
C ASP A 36 -4.02 11.04 20.00
N GLY A 37 -4.63 10.03 20.64
CA GLY A 37 -4.35 9.65 22.02
C GLY A 37 -4.99 10.52 23.10
N LEU A 38 -5.98 11.37 22.78
CA LEU A 38 -6.75 12.12 23.76
C LEU A 38 -7.73 11.21 24.52
N GLY A 39 -8.13 11.61 25.74
CA GLY A 39 -9.07 10.84 26.57
C GLY A 39 -8.44 10.16 27.77
N GLY A 40 -7.22 10.54 28.12
CA GLY A 40 -6.50 10.07 29.31
C GLY A 40 -5.58 8.87 29.06
N LYS A 41 -4.97 8.37 30.12
CA LYS A 41 -3.89 7.37 30.08
C LYS A 41 -4.23 6.09 29.30
N ALA A 42 -5.48 5.67 29.30
CA ALA A 42 -5.91 4.46 28.58
C ALA A 42 -6.01 4.64 27.06
N SER A 43 -6.02 5.88 26.57
CA SER A 43 -6.18 6.22 25.15
C SER A 43 -4.86 6.34 24.38
N GLY A 44 -3.73 6.16 25.05
CA GLY A 44 -2.39 6.26 24.44
C GLY A 44 -1.66 7.54 24.79
N VAL A 45 -0.67 7.88 23.97
CA VAL A 45 0.17 9.08 24.14
C VAL A 45 -0.32 10.15 23.15
N PRO A 46 -0.74 11.34 23.63
CA PRO A 46 -1.15 12.42 22.74
C PRO A 46 -0.02 12.82 21.78
N ARG A 47 -0.34 12.82 20.49
CA ARG A 47 0.60 13.22 19.43
C ARG A 47 -0.14 13.74 18.20
N GLU A 48 0.58 14.46 17.36
CA GLU A 48 0.11 14.76 16.02
C GLU A 48 0.10 13.46 15.19
N ASP A 49 -0.97 13.23 14.45
CA ASP A 49 -1.16 12.11 13.54
C ASP A 49 -2.02 12.54 12.35
N GLY A 50 -2.43 11.61 11.52
CA GLY A 50 -3.34 11.89 10.40
C GLY A 50 -3.82 10.60 9.75
N PHE A 51 -4.75 10.79 8.82
CA PHE A 51 -5.26 9.71 7.97
C PHE A 51 -4.90 9.96 6.52
N ASP A 52 -4.28 8.96 5.89
CA ASP A 52 -4.14 8.89 4.45
C ASP A 52 -5.33 8.10 3.87
N ILE A 53 -5.75 8.45 2.66
CA ILE A 53 -6.74 7.63 1.95
C ILE A 53 -6.12 6.27 1.60
N THR A 54 -6.92 5.21 1.61
CA THR A 54 -6.45 3.82 1.41
C THR A 54 -5.57 3.66 0.16
N VAL A 55 -5.94 4.29 -0.95
CA VAL A 55 -5.19 4.21 -2.22
C VAL A 55 -3.86 4.97 -2.20
N ALA A 56 -3.61 5.81 -1.20
CA ALA A 56 -2.35 6.51 -0.98
C ALA A 56 -1.45 5.83 0.07
N SER A 57 -1.91 4.73 0.67
CA SER A 57 -1.15 4.01 1.69
C SER A 57 -0.02 3.18 1.09
N GLU A 58 1.06 3.03 1.83
CA GLU A 58 2.16 2.11 1.47
C GLU A 58 1.67 0.67 1.30
N VAL A 59 0.66 0.26 2.07
CA VAL A 59 0.07 -1.08 2.00
C VAL A 59 -0.54 -1.34 0.63
N MET A 60 -1.23 -0.36 0.03
CA MET A 60 -1.79 -0.49 -1.32
C MET A 60 -0.68 -0.65 -2.37
N ALA A 61 0.38 0.14 -2.30
CA ALA A 61 1.51 0.04 -3.22
C ALA A 61 2.22 -1.33 -3.09
N ILE A 62 2.44 -1.79 -1.87
CA ILE A 62 3.03 -3.10 -1.57
C ILE A 62 2.15 -4.23 -2.11
N LEU A 63 0.83 -4.19 -1.85
CA LEU A 63 -0.11 -5.19 -2.36
C LEU A 63 -0.04 -5.31 -3.88
N CYS A 64 -0.01 -4.18 -4.59
CA CYS A 64 0.00 -4.15 -6.04
C CYS A 64 1.31 -4.64 -6.67
N LEU A 65 2.42 -4.54 -5.95
CA LEU A 65 3.72 -5.05 -6.40
C LEU A 65 3.99 -6.49 -5.94
N SER A 66 3.25 -7.01 -4.96
CA SER A 66 3.47 -8.34 -4.41
C SER A 66 3.08 -9.44 -5.40
N THR A 67 3.86 -10.52 -5.42
CA THR A 67 3.68 -11.67 -6.32
C THR A 67 3.22 -12.93 -5.59
N SER A 68 3.25 -12.94 -4.26
CA SER A 68 2.80 -14.04 -3.40
C SER A 68 2.48 -13.53 -2.00
N ILE A 69 1.84 -14.38 -1.20
CA ILE A 69 1.56 -14.06 0.22
C ILE A 69 2.85 -13.94 1.03
N SER A 70 3.88 -14.70 0.69
CA SER A 70 5.19 -14.63 1.35
C SER A 70 5.91 -13.33 1.01
N ASP A 71 5.94 -12.94 -0.27
CA ASP A 71 6.48 -11.66 -0.74
C ASP A 71 5.72 -10.47 -0.12
N LEU A 72 4.38 -10.55 -0.07
CA LEU A 72 3.56 -9.55 0.60
C LEU A 72 3.96 -9.39 2.07
N LYS A 73 4.06 -10.49 2.80
CA LYS A 73 4.43 -10.49 4.23
C LYS A 73 5.81 -9.89 4.46
N GLU A 74 6.79 -10.23 3.62
CA GLU A 74 8.15 -9.71 3.71
C GLU A 74 8.16 -8.19 3.51
N ARG A 75 7.54 -7.70 2.43
CA ARG A 75 7.45 -6.27 2.11
C ARG A 75 6.71 -5.47 3.18
N LEU A 76 5.60 -5.99 3.70
CA LEU A 76 4.88 -5.35 4.80
C LEU A 76 5.75 -5.20 6.05
N GLY A 77 6.66 -6.15 6.28
CA GLY A 77 7.62 -6.10 7.37
C GLY A 77 8.63 -4.94 7.26
N GLU A 78 8.91 -4.48 6.03
CA GLU A 78 9.88 -3.39 5.78
C GLU A 78 9.31 -1.98 6.02
N ILE A 79 7.99 -1.82 6.13
CA ILE A 79 7.38 -0.51 6.38
C ILE A 79 8.01 0.12 7.62
N VAL A 80 8.56 1.32 7.46
CA VAL A 80 9.08 2.12 8.58
C VAL A 80 7.90 2.78 9.29
N VAL A 81 7.68 2.41 10.55
CA VAL A 81 6.55 2.90 11.34
C VAL A 81 6.89 4.16 12.13
N GLY A 82 8.17 4.36 12.40
CA GLY A 82 8.68 5.51 13.16
C GLY A 82 10.15 5.34 13.48
N TYR A 83 10.63 6.16 14.40
CA TYR A 83 12.01 6.14 14.84
C TYR A 83 12.12 6.00 16.36
N SER A 84 13.17 5.35 16.82
CA SER A 84 13.51 5.30 18.25
C SER A 84 14.01 6.66 18.75
N PHE A 85 14.12 6.85 20.07
CA PHE A 85 14.76 8.03 20.65
C PHE A 85 16.22 8.17 20.24
N ALA A 86 16.90 7.09 19.87
CA ALA A 86 18.25 7.11 19.32
C ALA A 86 18.32 7.50 17.84
N GLY A 87 17.16 7.62 17.16
CA GLY A 87 17.09 7.98 15.74
C GLY A 87 17.07 6.78 14.78
N GLU A 88 17.08 5.56 15.29
CA GLU A 88 17.07 4.35 14.47
C GLU A 88 15.67 4.07 13.93
N PRO A 89 15.53 3.64 12.66
CA PRO A 89 14.23 3.31 12.09
C PRO A 89 13.64 2.04 12.74
N VAL A 90 12.38 2.12 13.11
CA VAL A 90 11.59 0.98 13.60
C VAL A 90 10.64 0.54 12.50
N ARG A 91 10.65 -0.74 12.18
CA ARG A 91 9.84 -1.33 11.11
C ARG A 91 8.66 -2.14 11.64
N ALA A 92 7.71 -2.42 10.77
CA ALA A 92 6.55 -3.26 11.10
C ALA A 92 6.96 -4.68 11.56
N ARG A 93 8.08 -5.21 11.06
CA ARG A 93 8.65 -6.49 11.52
C ARG A 93 9.10 -6.46 12.98
N ASP A 94 9.62 -5.35 13.45
CA ASP A 94 10.08 -5.20 14.83
C ASP A 94 8.90 -5.24 15.80
N LEU A 95 7.75 -4.74 15.35
CA LEU A 95 6.45 -4.88 16.04
C LEU A 95 5.80 -6.26 15.86
N LYS A 96 6.37 -7.14 15.02
CA LYS A 96 5.81 -8.44 14.62
C LYS A 96 4.41 -8.33 13.98
N ALA A 97 4.12 -7.21 13.31
CA ALA A 97 2.80 -6.90 12.76
C ALA A 97 2.56 -7.51 11.37
N GLN A 98 3.61 -7.78 10.60
CA GLN A 98 3.53 -8.21 9.20
C GLN A 98 2.72 -9.50 8.98
N GLY A 99 2.71 -10.39 9.96
CA GLY A 99 1.94 -11.65 9.88
C GLY A 99 0.43 -11.40 9.94
N ALA A 100 -0.01 -10.57 10.88
CA ALA A 100 -1.42 -10.18 11.02
C ALA A 100 -1.88 -9.36 9.80
N MET A 101 -1.04 -8.44 9.30
CA MET A 101 -1.32 -7.64 8.10
C MET A 101 -1.49 -8.55 6.87
N ALA A 102 -0.58 -9.50 6.66
CA ALA A 102 -0.67 -10.45 5.54
C ALA A 102 -1.91 -11.35 5.64
N ALA A 103 -2.29 -11.76 6.85
CA ALA A 103 -3.50 -12.56 7.06
C ALA A 103 -4.77 -11.78 6.70
N LEU A 104 -4.87 -10.49 7.06
CA LEU A 104 -5.98 -9.62 6.69
C LEU A 104 -6.06 -9.38 5.17
N LEU A 105 -4.92 -9.34 4.49
CA LEU A 105 -4.83 -9.08 3.06
C LEU A 105 -4.86 -10.35 2.19
N LYS A 106 -5.00 -11.52 2.79
CA LYS A 106 -4.95 -12.81 2.08
C LYS A 106 -5.92 -12.90 0.91
N ASP A 107 -7.15 -12.46 1.11
CA ASP A 107 -8.16 -12.49 0.04
C ASP A 107 -8.04 -11.28 -0.88
N ALA A 108 -7.61 -10.14 -0.37
CA ALA A 108 -7.34 -8.94 -1.17
C ALA A 108 -6.19 -9.14 -2.19
N LEU A 109 -5.32 -10.12 -1.98
CA LEU A 109 -4.24 -10.46 -2.91
C LEU A 109 -4.74 -11.12 -4.21
N LYS A 110 -5.98 -11.60 -4.24
CA LYS A 110 -6.58 -12.27 -5.40
C LYS A 110 -7.25 -11.25 -6.31
N PRO A 111 -6.88 -11.16 -7.61
CA PRO A 111 -7.56 -10.28 -8.54
C PRO A 111 -9.06 -10.61 -8.69
N ASN A 112 -9.90 -9.58 -8.74
CA ASN A 112 -11.32 -9.73 -9.00
C ASN A 112 -11.57 -9.80 -10.50
N LEU A 113 -12.13 -10.91 -10.99
CA LEU A 113 -12.58 -11.03 -12.36
C LEU A 113 -14.04 -10.58 -12.46
N VAL A 114 -14.29 -9.62 -13.32
CA VAL A 114 -15.63 -9.10 -13.63
C VAL A 114 -15.89 -9.17 -15.13
N GLN A 115 -17.14 -9.01 -15.53
CA GLN A 115 -17.55 -8.92 -16.93
C GLN A 115 -18.10 -7.53 -17.23
N THR A 116 -17.66 -6.92 -18.32
CA THR A 116 -18.21 -5.64 -18.79
C THR A 116 -19.63 -5.84 -19.37
N LEU A 117 -20.32 -4.73 -19.63
CA LEU A 117 -21.65 -4.79 -20.25
C LEU A 117 -21.62 -5.42 -21.65
N GLU A 118 -20.51 -5.30 -22.36
CA GLU A 118 -20.29 -5.90 -23.68
C GLU A 118 -19.83 -7.37 -23.60
N GLY A 119 -19.71 -7.93 -22.39
CA GLY A 119 -19.29 -9.31 -22.18
C GLY A 119 -17.78 -9.54 -22.17
N THR A 120 -16.97 -8.49 -22.21
CA THR A 120 -15.51 -8.60 -22.15
C THR A 120 -15.05 -8.88 -20.71
N PRO A 121 -14.18 -9.86 -20.46
CA PRO A 121 -13.63 -10.07 -19.12
C PRO A 121 -12.68 -8.94 -18.74
N ALA A 122 -12.73 -8.51 -17.47
CA ALA A 122 -11.87 -7.48 -16.91
C ALA A 122 -11.42 -7.85 -15.50
N PHE A 123 -10.15 -7.62 -15.18
CA PHE A 123 -9.64 -7.75 -13.83
C PHE A 123 -9.61 -6.37 -13.14
N ILE A 124 -10.19 -6.32 -11.94
CA ILE A 124 -10.16 -5.14 -11.06
C ILE A 124 -9.33 -5.53 -9.84
N HIS A 125 -8.15 -4.92 -9.69
CA HIS A 125 -7.28 -5.30 -8.59
C HIS A 125 -6.26 -4.21 -8.24
N GLY A 126 -6.38 -3.66 -7.02
CA GLY A 126 -5.56 -2.58 -6.53
C GLY A 126 -5.84 -1.25 -7.24
N GLY A 127 -5.28 -0.20 -6.73
CA GLY A 127 -5.48 1.13 -7.29
C GLY A 127 -4.61 2.19 -6.60
N PRO A 128 -3.27 2.00 -6.56
CA PRO A 128 -2.39 2.98 -5.96
C PRO A 128 -2.37 4.24 -6.83
N PHE A 129 -2.38 5.42 -6.20
CA PHE A 129 -2.29 6.67 -6.95
C PHE A 129 -0.92 6.85 -7.61
N ALA A 130 -0.91 7.21 -8.89
CA ALA A 130 0.32 7.40 -9.67
C ALA A 130 1.15 8.62 -9.21
N ASN A 131 0.55 9.61 -8.59
CA ASN A 131 1.26 10.75 -8.00
C ASN A 131 1.92 10.44 -6.65
N ILE A 132 1.59 9.30 -6.04
CA ILE A 132 2.11 8.88 -4.74
C ILE A 132 2.95 7.60 -4.87
N ALA A 133 2.47 6.65 -5.67
CA ALA A 133 3.12 5.36 -5.90
C ALA A 133 3.28 5.10 -7.42
N HIS A 134 3.32 3.84 -7.84
CA HIS A 134 3.51 3.48 -9.25
C HIS A 134 2.25 3.62 -10.12
N GLY A 135 1.07 3.85 -9.52
CA GLY A 135 -0.21 3.90 -10.24
C GLY A 135 -0.64 2.54 -10.81
N CYS A 136 -1.70 2.55 -11.61
CA CYS A 136 -2.28 1.38 -12.29
C CYS A 136 -2.66 0.21 -11.36
N ASN A 137 -2.95 -0.96 -11.94
CA ASN A 137 -3.35 -2.16 -11.22
C ASN A 137 -2.15 -3.01 -10.72
N SER A 138 -2.43 -4.17 -10.14
CA SER A 138 -1.42 -5.04 -9.58
C SER A 138 -0.62 -5.83 -10.63
N VAL A 139 0.59 -6.23 -10.25
CA VAL A 139 1.43 -7.16 -11.02
C VAL A 139 0.72 -8.50 -11.19
N MET A 140 0.03 -8.99 -10.15
CA MET A 140 -0.69 -10.26 -10.22
C MET A 140 -1.83 -10.23 -11.25
N ALA A 141 -2.63 -9.16 -11.28
CA ALA A 141 -3.71 -9.03 -12.27
C ALA A 141 -3.15 -8.99 -13.69
N THR A 142 -2.08 -8.23 -13.92
CA THR A 142 -1.43 -8.17 -15.25
C THR A 142 -0.88 -9.52 -15.68
N LYS A 143 -0.14 -10.22 -14.81
CA LYS A 143 0.41 -11.55 -15.14
C LYS A 143 -0.68 -12.59 -15.39
N LEU A 144 -1.73 -12.59 -14.58
CA LEU A 144 -2.88 -13.48 -14.78
C LEU A 144 -3.60 -13.18 -16.10
N SER A 145 -3.84 -11.91 -16.41
CA SER A 145 -4.45 -11.53 -17.70
C SER A 145 -3.62 -12.00 -18.88
N LEU A 146 -2.31 -11.81 -18.85
CA LEU A 146 -1.38 -12.24 -19.90
C LEU A 146 -1.32 -13.77 -20.06
N SER A 147 -1.68 -14.53 -19.03
CA SER A 147 -1.78 -16.01 -19.13
C SER A 147 -3.11 -16.50 -19.72
N LEU A 148 -4.12 -15.65 -19.81
CA LEU A 148 -5.48 -15.99 -20.19
C LEU A 148 -5.92 -15.41 -21.55
N ALA A 149 -5.19 -14.43 -22.08
CA ALA A 149 -5.57 -13.73 -23.31
C ALA A 149 -4.35 -13.39 -24.17
N ASP A 150 -4.57 -13.37 -25.50
CA ASP A 150 -3.55 -12.99 -26.48
C ASP A 150 -3.21 -11.48 -26.41
N TYR A 151 -4.18 -10.68 -26.03
CA TYR A 151 -4.04 -9.22 -25.87
C TYR A 151 -4.57 -8.79 -24.51
N VAL A 152 -3.80 -7.97 -23.82
CA VAL A 152 -4.18 -7.37 -22.55
C VAL A 152 -4.08 -5.85 -22.64
N ILE A 153 -5.17 -5.17 -22.35
CA ILE A 153 -5.24 -3.71 -22.30
C ILE A 153 -5.26 -3.32 -20.83
N THR A 154 -4.38 -2.42 -20.43
CA THR A 154 -4.29 -1.92 -19.05
C THR A 154 -4.09 -0.41 -19.03
N GLU A 155 -4.49 0.21 -17.94
CA GLU A 155 -4.13 1.60 -17.69
C GLU A 155 -2.63 1.70 -17.34
N ALA A 156 -2.06 2.90 -17.52
CA ALA A 156 -0.71 3.24 -17.08
C ALA A 156 -0.69 4.27 -15.93
N GLY A 157 -1.86 4.69 -15.45
CA GLY A 157 -2.06 5.65 -14.36
C GLY A 157 -1.88 7.11 -14.76
N PHE A 158 -2.93 7.92 -14.75
CA PHE A 158 -2.93 9.35 -15.11
C PHE A 158 -2.31 9.65 -16.48
N GLY A 159 -1.70 10.83 -16.64
CA GLY A 159 -1.03 11.24 -17.86
C GLY A 159 0.30 10.54 -18.10
N ALA A 160 0.77 10.61 -19.35
CA ALA A 160 2.02 9.95 -19.76
C ALA A 160 3.26 10.51 -19.05
N ASP A 161 3.21 11.78 -18.69
CA ASP A 161 4.27 12.52 -17.99
C ASP A 161 4.47 12.08 -16.52
N LEU A 162 3.52 11.36 -15.95
CA LEU A 162 3.57 10.89 -14.57
C LEU A 162 3.38 9.39 -14.47
N GLY A 163 2.23 8.88 -14.91
CA GLY A 163 1.85 7.49 -14.71
C GLY A 163 2.58 6.53 -15.65
N ALA A 164 2.69 6.85 -16.94
CA ALA A 164 3.34 5.98 -17.91
C ALA A 164 4.82 5.76 -17.60
N GLU A 165 5.54 6.79 -17.16
CA GLU A 165 6.94 6.66 -16.73
C GLU A 165 7.06 5.64 -15.59
N LYS A 166 6.28 5.79 -14.53
CA LYS A 166 6.29 4.85 -13.41
C LYS A 166 5.81 3.45 -13.80
N PHE A 167 4.83 3.35 -14.69
CA PHE A 167 4.36 2.08 -15.23
C PHE A 167 5.49 1.32 -15.92
N LEU A 168 6.25 1.99 -16.79
CA LEU A 168 7.37 1.40 -17.52
C LEU A 168 8.55 1.10 -16.59
N ASP A 169 8.98 2.06 -15.79
CA ASP A 169 10.20 1.96 -15.00
C ASP A 169 10.05 1.17 -13.71
N ILE A 170 8.87 1.11 -13.14
CA ILE A 170 8.61 0.35 -11.92
C ILE A 170 7.89 -0.95 -12.23
N LYS A 171 6.64 -0.86 -12.73
CA LYS A 171 5.79 -2.03 -12.85
C LYS A 171 6.26 -3.00 -13.93
N CYS A 172 6.52 -2.51 -15.15
CA CYS A 172 6.96 -3.37 -16.25
C CYS A 172 8.31 -4.03 -15.95
N ARG A 173 9.27 -3.28 -15.44
CA ARG A 173 10.58 -3.84 -15.04
C ARG A 173 10.44 -4.90 -13.97
N TYR A 174 9.68 -4.61 -12.91
CA TYR A 174 9.49 -5.55 -11.82
C TYR A 174 8.70 -6.81 -12.25
N ALA A 175 7.69 -6.66 -13.06
CA ALA A 175 6.87 -7.76 -13.56
C ALA A 175 7.55 -8.58 -14.67
N GLY A 176 8.62 -8.08 -15.27
CA GLY A 176 9.25 -8.68 -16.45
C GLY A 176 8.36 -8.60 -17.69
N THR A 177 7.60 -7.52 -17.83
CA THR A 177 6.68 -7.27 -18.95
C THR A 177 7.12 -6.05 -19.74
N VAL A 178 6.65 -5.96 -21.00
CA VAL A 178 6.83 -4.77 -21.85
C VAL A 178 5.50 -4.35 -22.42
N SER A 179 5.30 -3.04 -22.57
CA SER A 179 4.15 -2.52 -23.31
C SER A 179 4.46 -2.54 -24.80
N TYR A 180 3.55 -3.14 -25.58
CA TYR A 180 3.70 -3.24 -27.04
C TYR A 180 3.15 -2.02 -27.77
N THR A 181 1.98 -1.53 -27.35
CA THR A 181 1.30 -0.39 -27.96
C THR A 181 0.83 0.58 -26.88
N HIS A 182 1.06 1.87 -27.11
CA HIS A 182 0.59 2.94 -26.23
C HIS A 182 -0.54 3.68 -26.92
N LEU A 183 -1.71 3.76 -26.29
CA LEU A 183 -2.85 4.56 -26.70
C LEU A 183 -2.91 5.81 -25.82
N ARG A 184 -3.07 6.98 -26.44
CA ARG A 184 -3.30 8.26 -25.74
C ARG A 184 -4.77 8.63 -25.76
#